data_200e109f06721fdb1c634e1665f822b4
#
_entry.id   200e109f06721fdb1c634e1665f822b4
#
_cell.length_a   1.000
_cell.length_b   1.000
_cell.length_c   1.000
_cell.angle_alpha   90.00
_cell.angle_beta   90.00
_cell.angle_gamma   90.00
#
_symmetry.space_group_name_H-M   'P 1'
#
loop_
_entity.id
_entity.type
_entity.pdbx_description
1 polymer ?
#
loop_
_entity_poly.entity_id
_entity_poly.type
_entity_poly.pdbx_seq_one_letter_code
_entity_poly.pdbx_strand_id
1 'polypeptide(L)'
;MAKILMVLIVACGLQTSAKAQENSPYSRYGLGDLTPNHNVFTRGMGGISAGVADPNVINFTNPASLALMGNTIFDVGTEIDYRILKSTNPAKKFTSANTYVSYLQLAFPLATKKMLKKGMTWGMSLGLKPVSKINYKIEKNERIPGIDSLNTVYEGSGGVNQFHLGTGISYKNFSIGFNAGYMFGSKDYSTKLTFRNDSTYYYMSNSENKTTFGGFFINAGVQYDFALAKDAKNNVTKSLRLGVYGNMQQNLKANNDLVRETIIYDNSGNQYQIDSVYAEKDVKGTIKYPAMVTAGAVYEDAHWMLGADFEYGNWASYRFYGQTDAVQNNWTIRVGTQYYPAKINTPVKKYFNFVKYRAGFYYGPDYIKSTVNRPEYGFTIGTGMPLTSLRRISYSGEYVVLNTGLEFGSRGNKQTNLRENLVRFSIGVSMNARWFQKPKYN
;
A
#
# COMPACT_ATOMS: atom_id res chain seq x y z
N MET A 1 -9.52 -11.12 25.84
CA MET A 1 -8.76 -9.85 25.86
C MET A 1 -7.29 -10.04 26.21
N ALA A 2 -6.92 -10.66 27.35
CA ALA A 2 -5.52 -10.83 27.77
C ALA A 2 -4.61 -11.51 26.71
N LYS A 3 -5.06 -12.57 26.05
CA LYS A 3 -4.28 -13.26 24.99
C LYS A 3 -4.06 -12.41 23.74
N ILE A 4 -4.99 -11.53 23.39
CA ILE A 4 -4.87 -10.61 22.25
C ILE A 4 -3.94 -9.46 22.60
N LEU A 5 -4.00 -8.95 23.83
CA LEU A 5 -3.08 -7.96 24.35
C LEU A 5 -1.65 -8.50 24.38
N MET A 6 -1.47 -9.77 24.74
CA MET A 6 -0.16 -10.45 24.77
C MET A 6 0.44 -10.61 23.37
N VAL A 7 -0.37 -10.88 22.34
CA VAL A 7 0.10 -10.94 20.94
C VAL A 7 0.48 -9.55 20.44
N LEU A 8 -0.28 -8.51 20.80
CA LEU A 8 0.06 -7.11 20.47
C LEU A 8 1.34 -6.64 21.18
N ILE A 9 1.53 -7.00 22.44
CA ILE A 9 2.74 -6.67 23.22
C ILE A 9 3.96 -7.40 22.66
N VAL A 10 3.84 -8.66 22.25
CA VAL A 10 4.93 -9.41 21.59
C VAL A 10 5.25 -8.81 20.21
N ALA A 11 4.25 -8.37 19.45
CA ALA A 11 4.47 -7.68 18.18
C ALA A 11 5.13 -6.29 18.35
N CYS A 12 4.82 -5.57 19.42
CA CYS A 12 5.49 -4.30 19.76
C CYS A 12 6.90 -4.51 20.37
N GLY A 13 7.12 -5.62 21.08
CA GLY A 13 8.41 -5.94 21.72
C GLY A 13 9.51 -6.41 20.76
N LEU A 14 9.16 -6.77 19.53
CA LEU A 14 10.11 -7.13 18.45
C LEU A 14 10.72 -5.91 17.75
N GLN A 15 10.48 -4.71 18.21
CA GLN A 15 11.20 -3.50 17.77
C GLN A 15 12.62 -3.47 18.36
N THR A 16 13.39 -4.51 18.13
CA THR A 16 14.85 -4.37 18.19
C THR A 16 15.22 -3.35 17.12
N SER A 17 16.06 -2.40 17.47
CA SER A 17 16.59 -1.32 16.64
C SER A 17 17.41 -1.86 15.46
N ALA A 18 16.80 -2.68 14.63
CA ALA A 18 17.31 -2.94 13.30
C ALA A 18 17.17 -1.62 12.55
N LYS A 19 18.26 -0.90 12.37
CA LYS A 19 18.40 0.16 11.36
C LYS A 19 18.34 -0.52 9.98
N ALA A 20 17.21 -1.15 9.70
CA ALA A 20 16.90 -1.72 8.41
C ALA A 20 16.48 -0.57 7.51
N GLN A 21 17.45 0.03 6.88
CA GLN A 21 17.24 1.08 5.90
C GLN A 21 16.77 0.40 4.61
N GLU A 22 15.52 0.65 4.22
CA GLU A 22 15.03 0.24 2.91
C GLU A 22 15.80 1.04 1.87
N ASN A 23 16.64 0.35 1.10
CA ASN A 23 17.60 1.01 0.22
C ASN A 23 17.27 0.68 -1.24
N SER A 24 16.12 1.19 -1.73
CA SER A 24 15.80 1.13 -3.15
C SER A 24 16.19 2.42 -3.85
N PRO A 25 17.23 2.43 -4.68
CA PRO A 25 17.63 3.61 -5.47
C PRO A 25 16.52 4.16 -6.35
N TYR A 26 15.59 3.31 -6.71
CA TYR A 26 14.44 3.69 -7.52
C TYR A 26 13.40 4.54 -6.76
N SER A 27 13.42 4.52 -5.43
CA SER A 27 12.56 5.40 -4.63
C SER A 27 12.89 6.89 -4.78
N ARG A 28 13.95 7.25 -5.50
CA ARG A 28 14.28 8.64 -5.88
C ARG A 28 13.25 9.23 -6.86
N TYR A 29 12.65 8.40 -7.73
CA TYR A 29 11.83 8.87 -8.84
C TYR A 29 10.35 9.01 -8.45
N GLY A 30 9.65 9.93 -9.10
CA GLY A 30 8.23 10.19 -8.86
C GLY A 30 7.94 10.58 -7.42
N LEU A 31 7.00 9.89 -6.81
CA LEU A 31 6.64 10.03 -5.39
C LEU A 31 7.33 9.01 -4.47
N GLY A 32 8.29 8.25 -4.99
CA GLY A 32 8.96 7.20 -4.24
C GLY A 32 8.49 5.79 -4.60
N ASP A 33 8.92 4.80 -3.85
CA ASP A 33 8.49 3.42 -4.04
C ASP A 33 7.03 3.27 -3.59
N LEU A 34 6.16 2.92 -4.55
CA LEU A 34 4.73 2.81 -4.29
C LEU A 34 4.45 1.63 -3.37
N THR A 35 3.71 1.88 -2.29
CA THR A 35 3.23 0.82 -1.41
C THR A 35 1.99 0.16 -2.03
N PRO A 36 1.80 -1.16 -1.85
CA PRO A 36 0.58 -1.81 -2.31
C PRO A 36 -0.66 -1.17 -1.69
N ASN A 37 -1.56 -0.70 -2.54
CA ASN A 37 -2.77 0.01 -2.12
C ASN A 37 -3.93 -0.95 -1.79
N HIS A 38 -3.65 -2.06 -1.12
CA HIS A 38 -4.61 -3.14 -0.86
C HIS A 38 -4.51 -3.60 0.59
N ASN A 39 -5.60 -4.12 1.16
CA ASN A 39 -5.56 -4.77 2.46
C ASN A 39 -4.92 -6.16 2.37
N VAL A 40 -4.56 -6.77 3.49
CA VAL A 40 -3.90 -8.10 3.52
C VAL A 40 -4.80 -9.20 2.95
N PHE A 41 -6.13 -9.05 3.05
CA PHE A 41 -7.09 -9.96 2.45
C PHE A 41 -6.92 -10.03 0.92
N THR A 42 -6.97 -8.90 0.23
CA THR A 42 -6.87 -8.84 -1.24
C THR A 42 -5.45 -9.07 -1.73
N ARG A 43 -4.42 -8.71 -0.94
CA ARG A 43 -3.02 -9.04 -1.26
C ARG A 43 -2.76 -10.52 -1.38
N GLY A 44 -3.35 -11.32 -0.50
CA GLY A 44 -3.28 -12.79 -0.63
C GLY A 44 -3.80 -13.31 -1.98
N MET A 45 -4.56 -12.48 -2.71
CA MET A 45 -5.16 -12.75 -4.02
C MET A 45 -4.57 -11.87 -5.13
N GLY A 46 -3.26 -11.56 -5.12
CA GLY A 46 -2.62 -10.72 -6.13
C GLY A 46 -3.02 -9.25 -6.10
N GLY A 47 -3.81 -8.81 -5.12
CA GLY A 47 -4.32 -7.45 -5.00
C GLY A 47 -5.55 -7.15 -5.87
N ILE A 48 -6.34 -8.15 -6.26
CA ILE A 48 -7.64 -7.90 -6.89
C ILE A 48 -8.54 -7.11 -5.93
N SER A 49 -9.28 -6.13 -6.45
CA SER A 49 -10.04 -5.21 -5.60
C SER A 49 -11.27 -4.60 -6.27
N ALA A 50 -11.28 -4.48 -7.60
CA ALA A 50 -12.33 -3.75 -8.31
C ALA A 50 -13.73 -4.35 -8.08
N GLY A 51 -13.87 -5.66 -8.21
CA GLY A 51 -15.12 -6.38 -7.95
C GLY A 51 -15.23 -6.98 -6.54
N VAL A 52 -14.21 -6.84 -5.69
CA VAL A 52 -14.24 -7.45 -4.34
C VAL A 52 -15.16 -6.67 -3.41
N ALA A 53 -16.15 -7.36 -2.83
CA ALA A 53 -16.99 -6.83 -1.77
C ALA A 53 -17.45 -7.98 -0.85
N ASP A 54 -16.85 -8.05 0.33
CA ASP A 54 -17.21 -9.01 1.41
C ASP A 54 -17.77 -8.20 2.59
N PRO A 55 -18.94 -8.56 3.15
CA PRO A 55 -19.54 -7.83 4.29
C PRO A 55 -18.65 -7.70 5.52
N ASN A 56 -17.58 -8.47 5.59
CA ASN A 56 -16.67 -8.58 6.72
C ASN A 56 -15.24 -8.10 6.42
N VAL A 57 -15.04 -7.43 5.28
CA VAL A 57 -13.73 -6.94 4.83
C VAL A 57 -13.85 -5.51 4.35
N ILE A 58 -12.95 -4.65 4.78
CA ILE A 58 -12.88 -3.27 4.29
C ILE A 58 -12.06 -3.24 3.01
N ASN A 59 -12.71 -3.10 1.87
CA ASN A 59 -12.03 -2.80 0.62
C ASN A 59 -12.00 -1.28 0.39
N PHE A 60 -10.97 -0.64 0.92
CA PHE A 60 -10.81 0.82 0.84
C PHE A 60 -10.34 1.32 -0.53
N THR A 61 -9.98 0.43 -1.45
CA THR A 61 -9.60 0.77 -2.83
C THR A 61 -10.81 1.12 -3.69
N ASN A 62 -11.84 0.25 -3.66
CA ASN A 62 -13.11 0.55 -4.32
C ASN A 62 -14.17 0.92 -3.27
N PRO A 63 -14.47 2.21 -3.08
CA PRO A 63 -15.40 2.67 -2.05
C PRO A 63 -16.84 2.19 -2.25
N ALA A 64 -17.23 1.77 -3.45
CA ALA A 64 -18.56 1.20 -3.69
C ALA A 64 -18.83 -0.07 -2.84
N SER A 65 -17.77 -0.83 -2.53
CA SER A 65 -17.84 -2.03 -1.70
C SER A 65 -18.30 -1.76 -0.25
N LEU A 66 -18.07 -0.53 0.25
CA LEU A 66 -18.48 -0.12 1.60
C LEU A 66 -20.00 -0.20 1.80
N ALA A 67 -20.78 -0.09 0.71
CA ALA A 67 -22.21 -0.25 0.75
C ALA A 67 -22.66 -1.62 1.30
N LEU A 68 -21.86 -2.67 1.10
CA LEU A 68 -22.18 -4.05 1.48
C LEU A 68 -21.70 -4.44 2.88
N MET A 69 -21.16 -3.49 3.65
CA MET A 69 -20.69 -3.72 5.01
C MET A 69 -21.83 -4.18 5.92
N GLY A 70 -21.63 -5.31 6.60
CA GLY A 70 -22.65 -5.88 7.51
C GLY A 70 -22.41 -5.58 8.98
N ASN A 71 -21.15 -5.34 9.37
CA ASN A 71 -20.72 -5.12 10.75
C ASN A 71 -19.78 -3.92 10.83
N THR A 72 -19.55 -3.43 12.03
CA THR A 72 -18.42 -2.53 12.28
C THR A 72 -17.15 -3.34 12.26
N ILE A 73 -16.18 -2.89 11.48
CA ILE A 73 -14.89 -3.57 11.29
C ILE A 73 -13.77 -2.62 11.64
N PHE A 74 -12.88 -3.06 12.50
CA PHE A 74 -11.57 -2.45 12.70
C PHE A 74 -10.54 -3.37 12.07
N ASP A 75 -9.72 -2.84 11.13
CA ASP A 75 -8.74 -3.61 10.38
C ASP A 75 -7.39 -2.90 10.41
N VAL A 76 -6.35 -3.61 10.83
CA VAL A 76 -4.97 -3.13 10.88
C VAL A 76 -4.06 -4.13 10.17
N GLY A 77 -3.19 -3.60 9.31
CA GLY A 77 -2.20 -4.39 8.58
C GLY A 77 -0.78 -3.96 8.86
N THR A 78 0.11 -4.93 8.94
CA THR A 78 1.56 -4.73 9.08
C THR A 78 2.28 -5.52 8.00
N GLU A 79 3.43 -5.03 7.55
CA GLU A 79 4.24 -5.67 6.54
C GLU A 79 5.69 -5.72 6.94
N ILE A 80 6.34 -6.80 6.53
CA ILE A 80 7.77 -7.02 6.59
C ILE A 80 8.25 -7.24 5.16
N ASP A 81 8.98 -6.27 4.62
CA ASP A 81 9.57 -6.33 3.29
C ASP A 81 11.03 -6.75 3.40
N TYR A 82 11.38 -7.86 2.76
CA TYR A 82 12.76 -8.29 2.57
C TYR A 82 13.14 -8.13 1.10
N ARG A 83 14.09 -7.23 0.82
CA ARG A 83 14.54 -6.92 -0.54
C ARG A 83 15.95 -7.37 -0.78
N ILE A 84 16.18 -7.90 -1.98
CA ILE A 84 17.48 -8.27 -2.51
C ILE A 84 17.71 -7.46 -3.79
N LEU A 85 18.62 -6.51 -3.72
CA LEU A 85 19.06 -5.71 -4.85
C LEU A 85 20.30 -6.38 -5.47
N LYS A 86 20.29 -6.57 -6.78
CA LYS A 86 21.41 -7.11 -7.54
C LYS A 86 21.78 -6.17 -8.67
N SER A 87 22.99 -5.64 -8.65
CA SER A 87 23.58 -4.88 -9.75
C SER A 87 24.41 -5.82 -10.64
N THR A 88 24.43 -5.53 -11.95
CA THR A 88 25.21 -6.29 -12.93
C THR A 88 26.56 -5.64 -13.20
N ASN A 89 26.64 -4.30 -13.15
CA ASN A 89 27.88 -3.59 -13.41
C ASN A 89 28.04 -2.37 -12.47
N PRO A 90 28.92 -2.40 -11.46
CA PRO A 90 29.67 -3.58 -10.98
C PRO A 90 28.73 -4.61 -10.33
N ALA A 91 29.12 -5.87 -10.37
CA ALA A 91 28.34 -6.95 -9.74
C ALA A 91 28.36 -6.82 -8.23
N LYS A 92 27.22 -6.38 -7.67
CA LYS A 92 27.03 -6.21 -6.22
C LYS A 92 25.67 -6.74 -5.81
N LYS A 93 25.58 -7.25 -4.58
CA LYS A 93 24.34 -7.69 -3.95
C LYS A 93 24.16 -6.93 -2.64
N PHE A 94 23.00 -6.38 -2.46
CA PHE A 94 22.60 -5.71 -1.23
C PHE A 94 21.27 -6.29 -0.73
N THR A 95 21.10 -6.43 0.57
CA THR A 95 19.87 -6.92 1.19
C THR A 95 19.39 -5.93 2.23
N SER A 96 18.09 -5.70 2.27
CA SER A 96 17.44 -4.85 3.26
C SER A 96 16.17 -5.50 3.79
N ALA A 97 15.80 -5.20 5.02
CA ALA A 97 14.53 -5.60 5.61
C ALA A 97 13.89 -4.39 6.27
N ASN A 98 12.59 -4.23 6.09
CA ASN A 98 11.83 -3.12 6.65
C ASN A 98 10.47 -3.60 7.16
N THR A 99 10.05 -3.07 8.32
CA THR A 99 8.76 -3.37 8.92
C THR A 99 7.96 -2.09 9.09
N TYR A 100 6.68 -2.12 8.71
CA TYR A 100 5.82 -0.95 8.82
C TYR A 100 4.33 -1.30 8.94
N VAL A 101 3.56 -0.35 9.45
CA VAL A 101 2.10 -0.41 9.42
C VAL A 101 1.63 -0.06 8.02
N SER A 102 0.94 -0.98 7.34
CA SER A 102 0.49 -0.81 5.96
C SER A 102 -0.86 -0.11 5.85
N TYR A 103 -1.71 -0.25 6.86
CA TYR A 103 -2.96 0.50 6.97
C TYR A 103 -3.56 0.37 8.36
N LEU A 104 -4.39 1.37 8.69
CA LEU A 104 -5.30 1.38 9.83
C LEU A 104 -6.66 1.82 9.31
N GLN A 105 -7.70 0.99 9.48
CA GLN A 105 -9.03 1.20 8.91
C GLN A 105 -10.12 0.93 9.94
N LEU A 106 -11.16 1.76 9.92
CA LEU A 106 -12.39 1.53 10.64
C LEU A 106 -13.57 1.73 9.68
N ALA A 107 -14.50 0.80 9.66
CA ALA A 107 -15.69 0.94 8.84
C ALA A 107 -16.94 0.46 9.60
N PHE A 108 -18.08 1.04 9.28
CA PHE A 108 -19.34 0.73 9.94
C PHE A 108 -20.54 0.90 9.01
N PRO A 109 -21.58 0.04 9.14
CA PRO A 109 -22.80 0.18 8.40
C PRO A 109 -23.66 1.33 8.97
N LEU A 110 -24.29 2.10 8.05
CA LEU A 110 -25.18 3.20 8.38
C LEU A 110 -26.64 2.94 7.92
N ALA A 111 -26.88 1.81 7.25
CA ALA A 111 -28.19 1.48 6.70
C ALA A 111 -29.24 1.38 7.79
N THR A 112 -30.31 2.16 7.66
CA THR A 112 -31.49 2.09 8.53
C THR A 112 -32.40 0.93 8.14
N LYS A 113 -33.27 0.48 9.05
CA LYS A 113 -34.27 -0.55 8.74
C LYS A 113 -35.20 -0.17 7.57
N LYS A 114 -35.48 1.14 7.39
CA LYS A 114 -36.28 1.64 6.25
C LYS A 114 -35.52 1.50 4.93
N MET A 115 -34.21 1.77 4.92
CA MET A 115 -33.37 1.60 3.74
C MET A 115 -33.27 0.13 3.35
N LEU A 116 -33.00 -0.76 4.30
CA LEU A 116 -32.93 -2.20 4.06
C LEU A 116 -34.22 -2.78 3.46
N LYS A 117 -35.40 -2.34 3.94
CA LYS A 117 -36.70 -2.74 3.35
C LYS A 117 -36.86 -2.28 1.88
N LYS A 118 -36.18 -1.21 1.47
CA LYS A 118 -36.18 -0.70 0.09
C LYS A 118 -35.06 -1.31 -0.76
N GLY A 119 -34.28 -2.24 -0.24
CA GLY A 119 -33.11 -2.83 -0.91
C GLY A 119 -31.94 -1.86 -1.02
N MET A 120 -31.81 -0.91 -0.09
CA MET A 120 -30.71 0.05 0.00
C MET A 120 -29.82 -0.29 1.19
N THR A 121 -28.51 -0.25 0.97
CA THR A 121 -27.51 -0.34 2.03
C THR A 121 -26.58 0.86 1.99
N TRP A 122 -25.97 1.18 3.12
CA TRP A 122 -25.05 2.31 3.26
C TRP A 122 -24.00 2.01 4.29
N GLY A 123 -22.74 2.28 3.96
CA GLY A 123 -21.60 2.13 4.85
C GLY A 123 -20.62 3.28 4.73
N MET A 124 -19.85 3.48 5.79
CA MET A 124 -18.76 4.46 5.85
C MET A 124 -17.49 3.81 6.35
N SER A 125 -16.37 4.41 5.97
CA SER A 125 -15.04 4.05 6.49
C SER A 125 -14.19 5.29 6.74
N LEU A 126 -13.21 5.14 7.62
CA LEU A 126 -12.13 6.08 7.79
C LEU A 126 -10.83 5.29 7.91
N GLY A 127 -9.74 5.86 7.41
CA GLY A 127 -8.47 5.15 7.46
C GLY A 127 -7.26 6.00 7.16
N LEU A 128 -6.12 5.44 7.56
CA LEU A 128 -4.78 5.98 7.32
C LEU A 128 -3.93 4.90 6.68
N LYS A 129 -3.17 5.26 5.64
CA LYS A 129 -2.25 4.35 4.97
C LYS A 129 -1.09 5.09 4.31
N PRO A 130 0.08 4.50 4.20
CA PRO A 130 1.13 4.98 3.30
C PRO A 130 0.71 4.77 1.85
N VAL A 131 1.12 5.69 0.97
CA VAL A 131 0.94 5.63 -0.49
C VAL A 131 2.27 5.32 -1.16
N SER A 132 3.35 5.89 -0.63
CA SER A 132 4.71 5.64 -1.11
C SER A 132 5.73 5.84 0.00
N LYS A 133 6.96 5.37 -0.26
CA LYS A 133 8.10 5.55 0.63
C LYS A 133 9.32 5.96 -0.16
N ILE A 134 10.12 6.83 0.42
CA ILE A 134 11.43 7.22 -0.08
C ILE A 134 12.43 6.86 0.99
N ASN A 135 13.35 5.96 0.67
CA ASN A 135 14.45 5.62 1.56
C ASN A 135 15.56 4.97 0.73
N TYR A 136 16.61 5.73 0.45
CA TYR A 136 17.78 5.21 -0.25
C TYR A 136 19.06 5.91 0.23
N LYS A 137 20.16 5.17 0.13
CA LYS A 137 21.52 5.66 0.30
C LYS A 137 22.39 5.02 -0.75
N ILE A 138 22.97 5.83 -1.64
CA ILE A 138 23.84 5.40 -2.72
C ILE A 138 25.20 6.04 -2.51
N GLU A 139 26.23 5.24 -2.46
CA GLU A 139 27.61 5.70 -2.36
C GLU A 139 28.33 5.45 -3.68
N LYS A 140 28.94 6.49 -4.24
CA LYS A 140 29.74 6.45 -5.45
C LYS A 140 31.16 6.91 -5.15
N ASN A 141 32.13 6.04 -5.38
CA ASN A 141 33.53 6.37 -5.32
C ASN A 141 34.04 6.51 -6.74
N GLU A 142 34.67 7.65 -7.07
CA GLU A 142 35.23 7.91 -8.37
C GLU A 142 36.53 8.71 -8.24
N ARG A 143 37.40 8.57 -9.24
CA ARG A 143 38.60 9.37 -9.36
C ARG A 143 38.48 10.25 -10.59
N ILE A 144 38.58 11.56 -10.39
CA ILE A 144 38.61 12.52 -11.49
C ILE A 144 40.08 12.89 -11.76
N PRO A 145 40.60 12.67 -12.98
CA PRO A 145 41.94 13.06 -13.34
C PRO A 145 42.17 14.55 -13.09
N GLY A 146 43.27 14.89 -12.40
CA GLY A 146 43.64 16.26 -12.07
C GLY A 146 42.93 16.89 -10.86
N ILE A 147 41.94 16.22 -10.27
CA ILE A 147 41.21 16.74 -9.09
C ILE A 147 41.48 15.87 -7.87
N ASP A 148 41.14 14.60 -7.89
CA ASP A 148 41.43 13.58 -6.88
C ASP A 148 40.35 12.49 -6.79
N SER A 149 40.45 11.66 -5.75
CA SER A 149 39.43 10.67 -5.40
C SER A 149 38.25 11.34 -4.67
N LEU A 150 37.06 11.11 -5.16
CA LEU A 150 35.80 11.65 -4.63
C LEU A 150 34.92 10.53 -4.08
N ASN A 151 34.28 10.81 -2.96
CA ASN A 151 33.16 10.02 -2.44
C ASN A 151 31.91 10.88 -2.47
N THR A 152 30.92 10.46 -3.23
CA THR A 152 29.60 11.12 -3.30
C THR A 152 28.56 10.20 -2.68
N VAL A 153 27.85 10.71 -1.69
CA VAL A 153 26.74 10.02 -1.02
C VAL A 153 25.44 10.70 -1.38
N TYR A 154 24.54 9.94 -2.01
CA TYR A 154 23.18 10.36 -2.31
C TYR A 154 22.26 9.70 -1.31
N GLU A 155 21.52 10.49 -0.55
CA GLU A 155 20.54 10.03 0.43
C GLU A 155 19.16 10.60 0.10
N GLY A 156 18.13 9.80 0.32
CA GLY A 156 16.76 10.26 0.21
C GLY A 156 15.88 9.61 1.26
N SER A 157 15.00 10.41 1.86
CA SER A 157 14.02 9.96 2.84
C SER A 157 12.68 10.63 2.63
N GLY A 158 11.62 10.05 3.22
CA GLY A 158 10.27 10.58 3.15
C GLY A 158 9.25 9.63 2.57
N GLY A 159 8.28 10.17 1.85
CA GLY A 159 7.16 9.42 1.25
C GLY A 159 5.84 10.13 1.43
N VAL A 160 4.76 9.46 1.06
CA VAL A 160 3.39 9.99 1.07
C VAL A 160 2.51 9.13 1.94
N ASN A 161 1.74 9.77 2.81
CA ASN A 161 0.67 9.15 3.57
C ASN A 161 -0.67 9.72 3.15
N GLN A 162 -1.73 8.95 3.33
CA GLN A 162 -3.10 9.34 3.01
C GLN A 162 -4.03 9.02 4.17
N PHE A 163 -4.70 10.06 4.67
CA PHE A 163 -5.91 9.91 5.48
C PHE A 163 -7.13 10.00 4.55
N HIS A 164 -8.15 9.16 4.76
CA HIS A 164 -9.39 9.22 3.98
C HIS A 164 -10.62 8.90 4.79
N LEU A 165 -11.73 9.48 4.36
CA LEU A 165 -13.09 9.16 4.73
C LEU A 165 -13.78 8.61 3.50
N GLY A 166 -14.35 7.42 3.61
CA GLY A 166 -15.05 6.74 2.53
C GLY A 166 -16.51 6.53 2.83
N THR A 167 -17.34 6.53 1.79
CA THR A 167 -18.74 6.14 1.89
C THR A 167 -19.18 5.40 0.65
N GLY A 168 -20.10 4.45 0.83
CA GLY A 168 -20.70 3.69 -0.27
C GLY A 168 -22.18 3.44 0.00
N ILE A 169 -22.97 3.56 -1.05
CA ILE A 169 -24.42 3.30 -1.04
C ILE A 169 -24.73 2.30 -2.13
N SER A 170 -25.59 1.31 -1.84
CA SER A 170 -26.14 0.44 -2.86
C SER A 170 -27.65 0.58 -2.96
N TYR A 171 -28.14 0.35 -4.16
CA TYR A 171 -29.56 0.14 -4.44
C TYR A 171 -29.69 -1.13 -5.27
N LYS A 172 -30.32 -2.16 -4.69
CA LYS A 172 -30.40 -3.50 -5.30
C LYS A 172 -28.98 -4.03 -5.62
N ASN A 173 -28.71 -4.21 -6.91
CA ASN A 173 -27.47 -4.79 -7.40
C ASN A 173 -26.39 -3.74 -7.77
N PHE A 174 -26.73 -2.46 -7.74
CA PHE A 174 -25.82 -1.37 -8.08
C PHE A 174 -25.28 -0.68 -6.82
N SER A 175 -23.98 -0.48 -6.78
CA SER A 175 -23.30 0.21 -5.68
C SER A 175 -22.43 1.33 -6.24
N ILE A 176 -22.43 2.46 -5.56
CA ILE A 176 -21.55 3.60 -5.84
C ILE A 176 -20.91 4.08 -4.54
N GLY A 177 -19.70 4.56 -4.62
CA GLY A 177 -19.00 5.11 -3.46
C GLY A 177 -17.92 6.10 -3.85
N PHE A 178 -17.47 6.85 -2.87
CA PHE A 178 -16.33 7.74 -2.97
C PHE A 178 -15.53 7.79 -1.68
N ASN A 179 -14.23 8.03 -1.80
CA ASN A 179 -13.33 8.38 -0.72
C ASN A 179 -12.90 9.83 -0.93
N ALA A 180 -13.00 10.65 0.10
CA ALA A 180 -12.38 11.96 0.17
C ALA A 180 -11.31 11.94 1.26
N GLY A 181 -10.15 12.52 1.00
CA GLY A 181 -9.04 12.46 1.94
C GLY A 181 -8.01 13.54 1.74
N TYR A 182 -6.96 13.45 2.52
CA TYR A 182 -5.83 14.34 2.47
C TYR A 182 -4.54 13.53 2.34
N MET A 183 -3.77 13.82 1.31
CA MET A 183 -2.42 13.27 1.11
C MET A 183 -1.43 14.25 1.69
N PHE A 184 -0.44 13.76 2.42
CA PHE A 184 0.63 14.56 3.03
C PHE A 184 1.93 13.77 3.08
N GLY A 185 3.04 14.48 3.00
CA GLY A 185 4.35 13.83 3.01
C GLY A 185 5.51 14.78 2.82
N SER A 186 6.69 14.19 2.70
CA SER A 186 7.92 14.90 2.38
C SER A 186 8.79 14.14 1.38
N LYS A 187 9.67 14.89 0.72
CA LYS A 187 10.78 14.38 -0.11
C LYS A 187 12.03 15.10 0.31
N ASP A 188 12.91 14.42 1.02
CA ASP A 188 14.16 14.99 1.51
C ASP A 188 15.31 14.31 0.76
N TYR A 189 16.01 15.06 -0.06
CA TYR A 189 17.15 14.58 -0.85
C TYR A 189 18.40 15.34 -0.46
N SER A 190 19.48 14.61 -0.15
CA SER A 190 20.78 15.17 0.11
C SER A 190 21.85 14.56 -0.79
N THR A 191 22.80 15.36 -1.19
CA THR A 191 24.00 14.94 -1.90
C THR A 191 25.19 15.50 -1.15
N LYS A 192 26.00 14.61 -0.58
CA LYS A 192 27.21 14.94 0.17
C LYS A 192 28.43 14.51 -0.64
N LEU A 193 29.37 15.43 -0.86
CA LEU A 193 30.59 15.19 -1.59
C LEU A 193 31.79 15.42 -0.69
N THR A 194 32.67 14.41 -0.66
CA THR A 194 33.92 14.42 0.12
C THR A 194 35.09 14.15 -0.78
N PHE A 195 36.12 14.98 -0.67
CA PHE A 195 37.41 14.71 -1.29
C PHE A 195 38.21 13.79 -0.38
N ARG A 196 38.77 12.74 -0.95
CA ARG A 196 39.67 11.79 -0.25
C ARG A 196 41.12 12.08 -0.62
N ASN A 197 41.60 13.26 -0.24
CA ASN A 197 42.98 13.67 -0.48
C ASN A 197 43.72 13.74 0.84
N ASP A 198 44.88 13.11 0.92
CA ASP A 198 45.71 13.09 2.11
C ASP A 198 46.63 14.33 2.22
N SER A 199 46.81 15.08 1.11
CA SER A 199 47.74 16.21 1.04
C SER A 199 47.10 17.57 1.36
N THR A 200 45.81 17.73 1.08
CA THR A 200 45.06 18.97 1.29
C THR A 200 43.68 18.66 1.84
N TYR A 201 43.34 19.29 2.94
CA TYR A 201 42.02 19.13 3.53
C TYR A 201 40.99 20.01 2.83
N TYR A 202 39.96 19.39 2.28
CA TYR A 202 38.80 20.07 1.70
C TYR A 202 37.57 19.83 2.57
N TYR A 203 36.81 20.88 2.85
CA TYR A 203 35.51 20.74 3.51
C TYR A 203 34.53 19.95 2.64
N MET A 204 33.64 19.20 3.29
CA MET A 204 32.59 18.47 2.59
C MET A 204 31.53 19.45 2.09
N SER A 205 31.02 19.21 0.89
CA SER A 205 29.83 19.93 0.43
C SER A 205 28.57 19.11 0.69
N ASN A 206 27.51 19.79 1.12
CA ASN A 206 26.17 19.26 1.27
C ASN A 206 25.20 20.06 0.40
N SER A 207 24.43 19.37 -0.44
CA SER A 207 23.32 19.95 -1.18
C SER A 207 22.05 19.23 -0.74
N GLU A 208 21.18 19.94 -0.04
CA GLU A 208 19.93 19.42 0.50
C GLU A 208 18.74 20.06 -0.19
N ASN A 209 17.75 19.24 -0.52
CA ASN A 209 16.47 19.64 -1.09
C ASN A 209 15.36 18.98 -0.28
N LYS A 210 14.70 19.75 0.55
CA LYS A 210 13.64 19.29 1.45
C LYS A 210 12.30 19.86 1.00
N THR A 211 11.43 18.99 0.52
CA THR A 211 10.10 19.36 0.07
C THR A 211 9.04 18.76 0.97
N THR A 212 8.18 19.59 1.54
CA THR A 212 6.96 19.17 2.22
C THR A 212 5.76 19.44 1.32
N PHE A 213 4.78 18.55 1.31
CA PHE A 213 3.61 18.73 0.44
C PHE A 213 2.36 18.10 1.02
N GLY A 214 1.21 18.61 0.55
CA GLY A 214 -0.08 18.06 0.91
C GLY A 214 -1.21 18.57 0.02
N GLY A 215 -2.31 17.84 -0.01
CA GLY A 215 -3.48 18.21 -0.80
C GLY A 215 -4.64 17.25 -0.66
N PHE A 216 -5.80 17.70 -1.09
CA PHE A 216 -7.00 16.86 -1.11
C PHE A 216 -6.88 15.76 -2.15
N PHE A 217 -7.47 14.61 -1.82
CA PHE A 217 -7.52 13.43 -2.66
C PHE A 217 -8.95 12.91 -2.72
N ILE A 218 -9.42 12.60 -3.93
CA ILE A 218 -10.73 12.04 -4.18
C ILE A 218 -10.58 10.81 -5.08
N ASN A 219 -11.22 9.73 -4.67
CA ASN A 219 -11.35 8.49 -5.44
C ASN A 219 -12.83 8.11 -5.46
N ALA A 220 -13.34 7.64 -6.59
CA ALA A 220 -14.71 7.16 -6.75
C ALA A 220 -14.72 5.75 -7.32
N GLY A 221 -15.79 5.02 -7.05
CA GLY A 221 -15.95 3.67 -7.58
C GLY A 221 -17.41 3.25 -7.72
N VAL A 222 -17.60 2.28 -8.59
CA VAL A 222 -18.89 1.67 -8.86
C VAL A 222 -18.77 0.15 -8.91
N GLN A 223 -19.83 -0.55 -8.53
CA GLN A 223 -19.93 -2.01 -8.65
C GLN A 223 -21.35 -2.38 -9.10
N TYR A 224 -21.44 -3.46 -9.85
CA TYR A 224 -22.70 -4.09 -10.22
C TYR A 224 -22.63 -5.59 -10.02
N ASP A 225 -23.61 -6.16 -9.32
CA ASP A 225 -23.67 -7.58 -8.94
C ASP A 225 -24.70 -8.33 -9.78
N PHE A 226 -24.26 -9.26 -10.61
CA PHE A 226 -25.10 -10.16 -11.39
C PHE A 226 -25.34 -11.44 -10.62
N ALA A 227 -26.57 -11.70 -10.21
CA ALA A 227 -26.96 -12.98 -9.64
C ALA A 227 -27.06 -14.04 -10.73
N LEU A 228 -26.10 -14.98 -10.76
CA LEU A 228 -26.04 -16.03 -11.78
C LEU A 228 -26.88 -17.25 -11.40
N ALA A 229 -26.99 -17.58 -10.14
CA ALA A 229 -27.81 -18.66 -9.64
C ALA A 229 -28.39 -18.32 -8.25
N LYS A 230 -29.61 -18.83 -7.98
CA LYS A 230 -30.30 -18.66 -6.71
C LYS A 230 -30.77 -20.02 -6.21
N ASP A 231 -30.85 -20.15 -4.88
CA ASP A 231 -31.45 -21.32 -4.24
C ASP A 231 -32.99 -21.27 -4.23
N ALA A 232 -33.64 -22.32 -3.73
CA ALA A 232 -35.09 -22.41 -3.61
C ALA A 232 -35.70 -21.32 -2.68
N LYS A 233 -34.88 -20.68 -1.83
CA LYS A 233 -35.26 -19.55 -0.96
C LYS A 233 -34.94 -18.19 -1.56
N ASN A 234 -34.60 -18.15 -2.85
CA ASN A 234 -34.22 -16.93 -3.60
C ASN A 234 -32.93 -16.22 -3.12
N ASN A 235 -32.07 -16.91 -2.34
CA ASN A 235 -30.76 -16.40 -1.99
C ASN A 235 -29.78 -16.62 -3.17
N VAL A 236 -28.94 -15.62 -3.45
CA VAL A 236 -27.91 -15.72 -4.48
C VAL A 236 -26.85 -16.73 -4.04
N THR A 237 -26.61 -17.77 -4.83
CA THR A 237 -25.61 -18.81 -4.58
C THR A 237 -24.38 -18.68 -5.47
N LYS A 238 -24.53 -18.02 -6.62
CA LYS A 238 -23.43 -17.66 -7.52
C LYS A 238 -23.64 -16.26 -8.02
N SER A 239 -22.60 -15.45 -7.99
CA SER A 239 -22.63 -14.08 -8.49
C SER A 239 -21.39 -13.75 -9.33
N LEU A 240 -21.55 -12.79 -10.23
CA LEU A 240 -20.47 -12.12 -10.95
C LEU A 240 -20.58 -10.63 -10.64
N ARG A 241 -19.58 -10.09 -10.01
CA ARG A 241 -19.54 -8.66 -9.68
C ARG A 241 -18.51 -7.97 -10.54
N LEU A 242 -18.95 -6.98 -11.30
CA LEU A 242 -18.11 -6.07 -12.06
C LEU A 242 -17.85 -4.83 -11.21
N GLY A 243 -16.62 -4.30 -11.28
CA GLY A 243 -16.27 -3.10 -10.55
C GLY A 243 -15.29 -2.22 -11.31
N VAL A 244 -15.44 -0.91 -11.12
CA VAL A 244 -14.51 0.09 -11.62
C VAL A 244 -14.29 1.12 -10.51
N TYR A 245 -13.05 1.56 -10.33
CA TYR A 245 -12.72 2.67 -9.43
C TYR A 245 -11.52 3.44 -9.95
N GLY A 246 -11.34 4.66 -9.46
CA GLY A 246 -10.18 5.45 -9.81
C GLY A 246 -10.22 6.86 -9.25
N ASN A 247 -9.12 7.57 -9.47
CA ASN A 247 -8.96 8.98 -9.15
C ASN A 247 -8.60 9.77 -10.39
N MET A 248 -9.05 11.01 -10.46
CA MET A 248 -8.57 11.97 -11.45
C MET A 248 -7.20 12.51 -11.05
N GLN A 249 -6.53 13.19 -11.98
CA GLN A 249 -5.31 13.93 -11.68
C GLN A 249 -5.58 15.01 -10.62
N GLN A 250 -4.68 15.15 -9.65
CA GLN A 250 -4.84 16.08 -8.53
C GLN A 250 -3.55 16.85 -8.30
N ASN A 251 -3.68 18.07 -7.75
CA ASN A 251 -2.56 18.93 -7.45
C ASN A 251 -2.34 18.98 -5.93
N LEU A 252 -1.15 18.62 -5.49
CA LEU A 252 -0.70 18.77 -4.12
C LEU A 252 0.11 20.06 -4.01
N LYS A 253 -0.20 20.92 -3.03
CA LYS A 253 0.60 22.09 -2.73
C LYS A 253 1.92 21.66 -2.10
N ALA A 254 3.01 22.29 -2.46
CA ALA A 254 4.33 21.93 -1.99
C ALA A 254 5.13 23.17 -1.61
N ASN A 255 5.97 23.04 -0.59
CA ASN A 255 6.98 24.01 -0.15
C ASN A 255 8.33 23.32 -0.18
N ASN A 256 9.32 23.98 -0.77
CA ASN A 256 10.66 23.45 -0.95
C ASN A 256 11.70 24.36 -0.29
N ASP A 257 12.57 23.76 0.50
CA ASP A 257 13.78 24.37 1.04
C ASP A 257 14.99 23.80 0.31
N LEU A 258 15.80 24.68 -0.25
CA LEU A 258 17.01 24.33 -0.98
C LEU A 258 18.21 24.94 -0.26
N VAL A 259 19.16 24.10 0.14
CA VAL A 259 20.37 24.52 0.85
C VAL A 259 21.58 23.91 0.17
N ARG A 260 22.61 24.74 -0.04
CA ARG A 260 23.95 24.31 -0.46
C ARG A 260 24.94 24.90 0.51
N GLU A 261 25.68 24.06 1.19
CA GLU A 261 26.54 24.44 2.29
C GLU A 261 27.82 23.63 2.34
N THR A 262 28.80 24.17 3.03
CA THR A 262 30.02 23.46 3.39
C THR A 262 29.90 22.98 4.82
N ILE A 263 30.21 21.70 5.07
CA ILE A 263 30.00 21.06 6.36
C ILE A 263 31.26 20.35 6.86
N ILE A 264 31.30 20.11 8.17
CA ILE A 264 32.22 19.19 8.86
C ILE A 264 31.44 18.30 9.80
N TYR A 265 32.04 17.18 10.17
CA TYR A 265 31.56 16.32 11.26
C TYR A 265 32.49 16.42 12.44
N ASP A 266 31.94 16.50 13.67
CA ASP A 266 32.72 16.34 14.88
C ASP A 266 33.08 14.87 15.15
N ASN A 267 33.87 14.63 16.19
CA ASN A 267 34.26 13.27 16.61
C ASN A 267 33.07 12.40 17.06
N SER A 268 31.93 12.98 17.34
CA SER A 268 30.69 12.32 17.75
C SER A 268 29.77 12.05 16.54
N GLY A 269 30.16 12.48 15.32
CA GLY A 269 29.38 12.33 14.11
C GLY A 269 28.26 13.36 13.91
N ASN A 270 28.27 14.46 14.67
CA ASN A 270 27.33 15.55 14.46
C ASN A 270 27.80 16.45 13.30
N GLN A 271 26.87 16.81 12.43
CA GLN A 271 27.13 17.71 11.29
C GLN A 271 27.09 19.16 11.75
N TYR A 272 28.12 19.94 11.38
CA TYR A 272 28.17 21.37 11.56
C TYR A 272 28.32 22.08 10.23
N GLN A 273 27.53 23.14 10.02
CA GLN A 273 27.64 24.03 8.89
C GLN A 273 28.85 24.96 9.11
N ILE A 274 29.70 25.10 8.10
CA ILE A 274 30.82 26.06 8.06
C ILE A 274 30.38 27.33 7.34
N ASP A 275 29.84 27.16 6.12
CA ASP A 275 29.42 28.26 5.26
C ASP A 275 28.19 27.87 4.45
N SER A 276 27.30 28.84 4.20
CA SER A 276 26.13 28.67 3.35
C SER A 276 26.37 29.37 2.01
N VAL A 277 26.57 28.57 0.98
CA VAL A 277 26.78 29.05 -0.39
C VAL A 277 25.49 29.53 -1.03
N TYR A 278 24.39 28.84 -0.72
CA TYR A 278 23.06 29.13 -1.25
C TYR A 278 22.00 28.59 -0.32
N ALA A 279 21.01 29.43 -0.02
CA ALA A 279 19.84 29.01 0.75
C ALA A 279 18.59 29.70 0.21
N GLU A 280 17.61 28.93 -0.19
CA GLU A 280 16.29 29.38 -0.59
C GLU A 280 15.25 28.60 0.21
N LYS A 281 14.35 29.29 0.91
CA LYS A 281 13.39 28.66 1.81
C LYS A 281 11.96 28.98 1.37
N ASP A 282 11.07 28.06 1.66
CA ASP A 282 9.62 28.21 1.46
C ASP A 282 9.23 28.51 0.00
N VAL A 283 9.94 27.91 -0.96
CA VAL A 283 9.63 28.01 -2.39
C VAL A 283 8.35 27.27 -2.66
N LYS A 284 7.28 28.01 -2.96
CA LYS A 284 5.96 27.45 -3.21
C LYS A 284 5.86 26.82 -4.59
N GLY A 285 5.22 25.67 -4.66
CA GLY A 285 4.99 24.96 -5.91
C GLY A 285 3.88 23.94 -5.82
N THR A 286 3.80 23.11 -6.85
CA THR A 286 2.78 22.06 -6.93
C THR A 286 3.40 20.76 -7.41
N ILE A 287 2.84 19.64 -6.89
CA ILE A 287 3.10 18.31 -7.40
C ILE A 287 1.81 17.79 -8.05
N LYS A 288 1.88 17.41 -9.32
CA LYS A 288 0.76 16.79 -10.02
C LYS A 288 0.74 15.29 -9.74
N TYR A 289 -0.25 14.84 -8.96
CA TYR A 289 -0.51 13.42 -8.73
C TYR A 289 -1.29 12.83 -9.90
N PRO A 290 -0.88 11.70 -10.49
CA PRO A 290 -1.48 11.16 -11.71
C PRO A 290 -2.88 10.60 -11.50
N ALA A 291 -3.66 10.55 -12.60
CA ALA A 291 -4.91 9.81 -12.66
C ALA A 291 -4.61 8.30 -12.71
N MET A 292 -5.46 7.51 -12.02
CA MET A 292 -5.41 6.05 -12.02
C MET A 292 -6.82 5.49 -12.17
N VAL A 293 -6.96 4.40 -12.90
CA VAL A 293 -8.23 3.68 -13.06
C VAL A 293 -7.99 2.19 -12.98
N THR A 294 -8.89 1.48 -12.30
CA THR A 294 -8.89 0.02 -12.20
C THR A 294 -10.28 -0.49 -12.55
N ALA A 295 -10.34 -1.49 -13.41
CA ALA A 295 -11.56 -2.21 -13.75
C ALA A 295 -11.34 -3.70 -13.56
N GLY A 296 -12.36 -4.43 -13.10
CA GLY A 296 -12.23 -5.86 -12.88
C GLY A 296 -13.54 -6.56 -12.63
N ALA A 297 -13.44 -7.86 -12.50
CA ALA A 297 -14.55 -8.77 -12.28
C ALA A 297 -14.21 -9.80 -11.20
N VAL A 298 -15.20 -10.16 -10.40
CA VAL A 298 -15.10 -11.21 -9.38
C VAL A 298 -16.29 -12.14 -9.50
N TYR A 299 -16.00 -13.42 -9.75
CA TYR A 299 -16.96 -14.51 -9.62
C TYR A 299 -16.90 -15.08 -8.21
N GLU A 300 -18.03 -15.30 -7.60
CA GLU A 300 -18.15 -15.83 -6.24
C GLU A 300 -19.22 -16.92 -6.18
N ASP A 301 -18.86 -18.05 -5.56
CA ASP A 301 -19.81 -19.11 -5.17
C ASP A 301 -19.55 -19.55 -3.70
N ALA A 302 -20.19 -20.64 -3.28
CA ALA A 302 -20.11 -21.14 -1.90
C ALA A 302 -18.67 -21.47 -1.43
N HIS A 303 -17.77 -21.81 -2.36
CA HIS A 303 -16.41 -22.24 -2.06
C HIS A 303 -15.32 -21.38 -2.69
N TRP A 304 -15.61 -20.80 -3.85
CA TRP A 304 -14.62 -20.12 -4.66
C TRP A 304 -14.96 -18.64 -4.83
N MET A 305 -13.94 -17.82 -4.72
CA MET A 305 -13.92 -16.46 -5.22
C MET A 305 -12.77 -16.39 -6.24
N LEU A 306 -13.09 -16.03 -7.47
CA LEU A 306 -12.14 -15.88 -8.58
C LEU A 306 -12.25 -14.48 -9.13
N GLY A 307 -11.13 -13.78 -9.30
CA GLY A 307 -11.17 -12.41 -9.78
C GLY A 307 -10.01 -12.05 -10.69
N ALA A 308 -10.26 -11.05 -11.52
CA ALA A 308 -9.25 -10.43 -12.37
C ALA A 308 -9.48 -8.92 -12.45
N ASP A 309 -8.38 -8.15 -12.33
CA ASP A 309 -8.37 -6.69 -12.43
C ASP A 309 -7.35 -6.23 -13.46
N PHE A 310 -7.66 -5.12 -14.12
CA PHE A 310 -6.75 -4.34 -14.95
C PHE A 310 -6.66 -2.93 -14.37
N GLU A 311 -5.44 -2.51 -14.01
CA GLU A 311 -5.13 -1.19 -13.48
C GLU A 311 -4.30 -0.42 -14.51
N TYR A 312 -4.61 0.85 -14.70
CA TYR A 312 -3.84 1.77 -15.53
C TYR A 312 -3.52 3.04 -14.76
N GLY A 313 -2.25 3.45 -14.78
CA GLY A 313 -1.74 4.68 -14.16
C GLY A 313 -1.11 5.62 -15.19
N ASN A 314 -1.60 6.86 -15.25
CA ASN A 314 -1.08 7.91 -16.15
C ASN A 314 0.12 8.63 -15.55
N TRP A 315 1.17 7.90 -15.15
CA TRP A 315 2.36 8.46 -14.50
C TRP A 315 3.17 9.41 -15.39
N ALA A 316 3.06 9.34 -16.71
CA ALA A 316 3.68 10.32 -17.61
C ALA A 316 3.17 11.74 -17.39
N SER A 317 1.99 11.93 -16.78
CA SER A 317 1.44 13.23 -16.40
C SER A 317 1.98 13.80 -15.09
N TYR A 318 2.75 13.03 -14.31
CA TYR A 318 3.37 13.48 -13.07
C TYR A 318 4.27 14.70 -13.32
N ARG A 319 4.18 15.70 -12.46
CA ARG A 319 5.06 16.87 -12.48
C ARG A 319 5.46 17.25 -11.05
N PHE A 320 6.72 17.60 -10.91
CA PHE A 320 7.27 18.13 -9.66
C PHE A 320 7.74 19.55 -9.93
N TYR A 321 7.07 20.56 -9.36
CA TYR A 321 7.33 21.99 -9.66
C TYR A 321 7.32 22.29 -11.16
N GLY A 322 6.37 21.71 -11.91
CA GLY A 322 6.28 21.81 -13.36
C GLY A 322 7.26 20.95 -14.17
N GLN A 323 8.28 20.40 -13.54
CA GLN A 323 9.29 19.57 -14.19
C GLN A 323 8.83 18.11 -14.36
N THR A 324 9.26 17.50 -15.43
CA THR A 324 9.08 16.05 -15.67
C THR A 324 10.07 15.24 -14.86
N ASP A 325 9.71 14.04 -14.48
CA ASP A 325 10.60 13.07 -13.83
C ASP A 325 10.74 11.80 -14.69
N ALA A 326 11.65 10.92 -14.32
CA ALA A 326 11.87 9.65 -15.01
C ALA A 326 10.77 8.63 -14.70
N VAL A 327 9.53 8.96 -15.06
CA VAL A 327 8.35 8.13 -14.89
C VAL A 327 7.60 7.95 -16.20
N GLN A 328 6.84 6.87 -16.33
CA GLN A 328 6.08 6.48 -17.50
C GLN A 328 4.72 5.90 -17.11
N ASN A 329 3.79 5.91 -18.05
CA ASN A 329 2.52 5.22 -17.84
C ASN A 329 2.76 3.74 -17.59
N ASN A 330 2.01 3.19 -16.66
CA ASN A 330 2.05 1.77 -16.34
C ASN A 330 0.66 1.16 -16.36
N TRP A 331 0.64 -0.15 -16.51
CA TRP A 331 -0.55 -0.95 -16.33
C TRP A 331 -0.21 -2.21 -15.55
N THR A 332 -1.17 -2.77 -14.85
CA THR A 332 -0.98 -4.00 -14.09
C THR A 332 -2.20 -4.90 -14.26
N ILE A 333 -1.96 -6.14 -14.64
CA ILE A 333 -2.96 -7.20 -14.61
C ILE A 333 -2.80 -7.97 -13.30
N ARG A 334 -3.91 -8.21 -12.62
CA ARG A 334 -3.99 -8.96 -11.37
C ARG A 334 -4.98 -10.09 -11.51
N VAL A 335 -4.62 -11.28 -11.04
CA VAL A 335 -5.51 -12.44 -11.00
C VAL A 335 -5.44 -13.04 -9.61
N GLY A 336 -6.56 -13.41 -9.06
CA GLY A 336 -6.60 -13.96 -7.72
C GLY A 336 -7.73 -14.92 -7.47
N THR A 337 -7.51 -15.80 -6.52
CA THR A 337 -8.47 -16.80 -6.09
C THR A 337 -8.49 -16.96 -4.58
N GLN A 338 -9.66 -17.28 -4.05
CA GLN A 338 -9.85 -17.73 -2.68
C GLN A 338 -10.65 -19.04 -2.69
N TYR A 339 -10.22 -19.98 -1.89
CA TYR A 339 -10.93 -21.23 -1.63
C TYR A 339 -11.36 -21.30 -0.16
N TYR A 340 -12.64 -21.60 0.07
CA TYR A 340 -13.22 -21.78 1.40
C TYR A 340 -13.79 -23.19 1.53
N PRO A 341 -13.15 -24.11 2.28
CA PRO A 341 -13.56 -25.51 2.37
C PRO A 341 -14.88 -25.76 3.07
N ALA A 342 -15.30 -24.86 3.99
CA ALA A 342 -16.51 -25.07 4.77
C ALA A 342 -17.76 -25.05 3.88
N LYS A 343 -18.58 -26.08 4.00
CA LYS A 343 -19.87 -26.18 3.31
C LYS A 343 -20.94 -25.45 4.13
N ILE A 344 -21.79 -24.70 3.44
CA ILE A 344 -23.00 -24.12 4.03
C ILE A 344 -23.89 -25.28 4.49
N ASN A 345 -24.39 -25.23 5.73
CA ASN A 345 -25.28 -26.23 6.34
C ASN A 345 -24.67 -27.60 6.67
N THR A 346 -23.36 -27.78 6.65
CA THR A 346 -22.74 -29.00 7.12
C THR A 346 -22.01 -28.74 8.44
N PRO A 347 -22.24 -29.56 9.51
CA PRO A 347 -21.47 -29.42 10.75
C PRO A 347 -20.01 -29.74 10.47
N VAL A 348 -19.16 -28.72 10.50
CA VAL A 348 -17.73 -28.87 10.25
C VAL A 348 -17.02 -29.05 11.58
N LYS A 349 -16.26 -30.12 11.72
CA LYS A 349 -15.54 -30.48 12.96
C LYS A 349 -14.08 -30.00 12.98
N LYS A 350 -13.47 -29.74 11.80
CA LYS A 350 -12.04 -29.46 11.70
C LYS A 350 -11.83 -27.95 11.49
N TYR A 351 -10.93 -27.35 12.29
CA TYR A 351 -10.57 -25.92 12.21
C TYR A 351 -10.12 -25.48 10.82
N PHE A 352 -9.29 -26.28 10.15
CA PHE A 352 -8.74 -25.95 8.81
C PHE A 352 -9.81 -25.80 7.71
N ASN A 353 -11.01 -26.32 7.92
CA ASN A 353 -12.10 -26.12 6.98
C ASN A 353 -12.72 -24.71 7.07
N PHE A 354 -12.44 -23.96 8.14
CA PHE A 354 -12.84 -22.56 8.30
C PHE A 354 -11.76 -21.57 7.89
N VAL A 355 -10.58 -22.06 7.53
CA VAL A 355 -9.52 -21.24 6.97
C VAL A 355 -9.82 -20.96 5.51
N LYS A 356 -9.77 -19.68 5.13
CA LYS A 356 -9.84 -19.25 3.72
C LYS A 356 -8.42 -19.28 3.14
N TYR A 357 -8.22 -20.00 2.05
CA TYR A 357 -6.93 -20.11 1.36
C TYR A 357 -6.95 -19.23 0.12
N ARG A 358 -5.88 -18.50 -0.12
CA ARG A 358 -5.78 -17.51 -1.19
C ARG A 358 -4.51 -17.69 -2.00
N ALA A 359 -4.61 -17.42 -3.29
CA ALA A 359 -3.46 -17.33 -4.18
C ALA A 359 -3.71 -16.24 -5.23
N GLY A 360 -2.65 -15.66 -5.75
CA GLY A 360 -2.76 -14.64 -6.78
C GLY A 360 -1.45 -14.37 -7.50
N PHE A 361 -1.58 -13.62 -8.57
CA PHE A 361 -0.47 -13.21 -9.42
C PHE A 361 -0.73 -11.82 -9.97
N TYR A 362 0.31 -11.03 -10.14
CA TYR A 362 0.25 -9.75 -10.85
C TYR A 362 1.44 -9.56 -11.78
N TYR A 363 1.21 -8.81 -12.86
CA TYR A 363 2.22 -8.51 -13.87
C TYR A 363 1.95 -7.16 -14.52
N GLY A 364 3.01 -6.38 -14.77
CA GLY A 364 2.95 -5.14 -15.54
C GLY A 364 4.33 -4.50 -15.70
N PRO A 365 4.45 -3.43 -16.49
CA PRO A 365 5.65 -2.59 -16.50
C PRO A 365 5.69 -1.72 -15.24
N ASP A 366 6.91 -1.47 -14.74
CA ASP A 366 7.12 -0.50 -13.68
C ASP A 366 6.78 0.92 -14.16
N TYR A 367 6.31 1.77 -13.24
CA TYR A 367 6.03 3.18 -13.54
C TYR A 367 7.30 4.02 -13.72
N ILE A 368 8.47 3.52 -13.31
CA ILE A 368 9.74 4.19 -13.49
C ILE A 368 10.22 3.97 -14.92
N LYS A 369 10.51 5.08 -15.60
CA LYS A 369 11.06 5.06 -16.97
C LYS A 369 12.52 4.69 -16.93
N SER A 370 12.88 3.63 -17.64
CA SER A 370 14.27 3.18 -17.85
C SER A 370 14.54 3.05 -19.34
N THR A 371 15.83 3.07 -19.74
CA THR A 371 16.25 2.81 -21.12
C THR A 371 15.90 1.40 -21.58
N VAL A 372 15.74 0.47 -20.63
CA VAL A 372 15.36 -0.92 -20.88
C VAL A 372 14.03 -1.19 -20.19
N ASN A 373 13.19 -2.03 -20.82
CA ASN A 373 11.92 -2.42 -20.22
C ASN A 373 12.14 -3.07 -18.84
N ARG A 374 11.42 -2.58 -17.84
CA ARG A 374 11.51 -2.99 -16.44
C ARG A 374 10.19 -3.61 -16.00
N PRO A 375 9.99 -4.93 -16.23
CA PRO A 375 8.78 -5.61 -15.79
C PRO A 375 8.75 -5.74 -14.27
N GLU A 376 7.55 -5.67 -13.72
CA GLU A 376 7.23 -5.99 -12.32
C GLU A 376 6.22 -7.14 -12.30
N TYR A 377 6.49 -8.16 -11.50
CA TYR A 377 5.58 -9.29 -11.32
C TYR A 377 5.74 -9.89 -9.93
N GLY A 378 4.68 -10.50 -9.47
CA GLY A 378 4.71 -11.20 -8.19
C GLY A 378 3.66 -12.28 -8.09
N PHE A 379 3.99 -13.29 -7.29
CA PHE A 379 3.11 -14.37 -6.87
C PHE A 379 2.77 -14.20 -5.40
N THR A 380 1.52 -14.37 -5.04
CA THR A 380 1.04 -14.20 -3.67
C THR A 380 0.31 -15.44 -3.20
N ILE A 381 0.48 -15.78 -1.93
CA ILE A 381 -0.32 -16.75 -1.21
C ILE A 381 -0.80 -16.13 0.10
N GLY A 382 -1.96 -16.55 0.59
CA GLY A 382 -2.49 -16.00 1.83
C GLY A 382 -3.47 -16.90 2.52
N THR A 383 -3.74 -16.60 3.78
CA THR A 383 -4.77 -17.28 4.55
C THR A 383 -5.64 -16.28 5.31
N GLY A 384 -6.89 -16.68 5.57
CA GLY A 384 -7.78 -15.98 6.49
C GLY A 384 -8.21 -16.94 7.59
N MET A 385 -7.69 -16.75 8.79
CA MET A 385 -7.84 -17.65 9.94
C MET A 385 -8.79 -17.03 10.98
N PRO A 386 -9.98 -17.58 11.24
CA PRO A 386 -10.82 -17.12 12.33
C PRO A 386 -10.17 -17.45 13.68
N LEU A 387 -9.90 -16.41 14.49
CA LEU A 387 -9.34 -16.57 15.84
C LEU A 387 -10.43 -16.76 16.92
N THR A 388 -11.66 -16.37 16.63
CA THR A 388 -12.79 -16.53 17.54
C THR A 388 -13.38 -17.93 17.39
N SER A 389 -13.75 -18.54 18.51
CA SER A 389 -14.40 -19.86 18.46
C SER A 389 -15.72 -19.79 17.69
N LEU A 390 -16.00 -20.83 16.90
CA LEU A 390 -17.20 -20.90 16.04
C LEU A 390 -18.50 -20.78 16.84
N ARG A 391 -18.54 -21.32 18.07
CA ARG A 391 -19.67 -21.19 18.99
C ARG A 391 -19.94 -19.73 19.32
N ARG A 392 -18.90 -18.92 19.54
CA ARG A 392 -19.06 -17.48 19.85
C ARG A 392 -19.50 -16.69 18.62
N ILE A 393 -18.98 -17.02 17.43
CA ILE A 393 -19.41 -16.39 16.16
C ILE A 393 -20.91 -16.61 15.96
N SER A 394 -21.39 -17.84 16.16
CA SER A 394 -22.80 -18.17 16.01
C SER A 394 -23.71 -17.43 16.98
N TYR A 395 -23.23 -17.14 18.18
CA TYR A 395 -24.02 -16.52 19.24
C TYR A 395 -23.99 -14.98 19.21
N SER A 396 -22.82 -14.38 19.11
CA SER A 396 -22.65 -12.91 19.17
C SER A 396 -22.55 -12.24 17.80
N GLY A 397 -22.18 -12.99 16.76
CA GLY A 397 -21.84 -12.44 15.44
C GLY A 397 -20.54 -11.62 15.44
N GLU A 398 -19.81 -11.63 16.57
CA GLU A 398 -18.53 -10.95 16.71
C GLU A 398 -17.39 -11.95 16.47
N TYR A 399 -16.43 -11.56 15.67
CA TYR A 399 -15.29 -12.42 15.39
C TYR A 399 -14.05 -11.66 14.96
N VAL A 400 -12.91 -12.28 15.16
CA VAL A 400 -11.59 -11.78 14.77
C VAL A 400 -11.03 -12.71 13.73
N VAL A 401 -10.54 -12.15 12.63
CA VAL A 401 -9.85 -12.88 11.56
C VAL A 401 -8.39 -12.40 11.51
N LEU A 402 -7.48 -13.36 11.53
CA LEU A 402 -6.08 -13.14 11.19
C LEU A 402 -5.88 -13.42 9.71
N ASN A 403 -5.60 -12.40 8.94
CA ASN A 403 -5.22 -12.52 7.55
C ASN A 403 -3.70 -12.55 7.45
N THR A 404 -3.14 -13.48 6.69
CA THR A 404 -1.71 -13.52 6.38
C THR A 404 -1.51 -13.54 4.88
N GLY A 405 -0.42 -12.95 4.43
CA GLY A 405 0.00 -12.94 3.04
C GLY A 405 1.50 -13.11 2.92
N LEU A 406 1.94 -13.89 1.96
CA LEU A 406 3.33 -14.01 1.54
C LEU A 406 3.41 -13.72 0.06
N GLU A 407 4.25 -12.77 -0.32
CA GLU A 407 4.45 -12.31 -1.69
C GLU A 407 5.89 -12.51 -2.11
N PHE A 408 6.08 -13.07 -3.28
CA PHE A 408 7.36 -13.20 -3.97
C PHE A 408 7.31 -12.33 -5.21
N GLY A 409 7.96 -11.19 -5.17
CA GLY A 409 7.99 -10.21 -6.25
C GLY A 409 9.37 -10.07 -6.90
N SER A 410 9.38 -9.63 -8.14
CA SER A 410 10.59 -9.26 -8.86
C SER A 410 10.33 -8.04 -9.73
N ARG A 411 11.27 -7.11 -9.74
CA ARG A 411 11.24 -5.88 -10.53
C ARG A 411 12.54 -5.75 -11.31
N GLY A 412 12.43 -5.53 -12.64
CA GLY A 412 13.55 -5.53 -13.55
C GLY A 412 13.88 -6.92 -14.12
N ASN A 413 14.81 -6.97 -15.07
CA ASN A 413 15.27 -8.18 -15.75
C ASN A 413 16.80 -8.24 -15.82
N LYS A 414 17.38 -9.16 -16.58
CA LYS A 414 18.84 -9.32 -16.74
C LYS A 414 19.48 -8.15 -17.49
N GLN A 415 18.71 -7.40 -18.28
CA GLN A 415 19.21 -6.26 -19.07
C GLN A 415 19.16 -4.96 -18.26
N THR A 416 18.40 -4.91 -17.16
CA THR A 416 18.40 -3.78 -16.23
C THR A 416 19.66 -3.84 -15.38
N ASN A 417 20.36 -2.70 -15.24
CA ASN A 417 21.57 -2.65 -14.41
C ASN A 417 21.30 -3.05 -12.95
N LEU A 418 20.10 -2.77 -12.46
CA LEU A 418 19.66 -3.11 -11.10
C LEU A 418 18.36 -3.89 -11.15
N ARG A 419 18.37 -5.10 -10.58
CA ARG A 419 17.21 -5.97 -10.37
C ARG A 419 16.87 -6.04 -8.89
N GLU A 420 15.59 -5.96 -8.58
CA GLU A 420 15.06 -6.12 -7.22
C GLU A 420 14.25 -7.42 -7.11
N ASN A 421 14.54 -8.22 -6.11
CA ASN A 421 13.67 -9.32 -5.70
C ASN A 421 13.11 -8.98 -4.32
N LEU A 422 11.81 -9.20 -4.15
CA LEU A 422 11.06 -8.88 -2.95
C LEU A 422 10.45 -10.15 -2.36
N VAL A 423 10.61 -10.34 -1.06
CA VAL A 423 9.80 -11.26 -0.27
C VAL A 423 9.07 -10.42 0.77
N ARG A 424 7.76 -10.34 0.68
CA ARG A 424 6.92 -9.57 1.60
C ARG A 424 6.04 -10.49 2.41
N PHE A 425 6.09 -10.35 3.72
CA PHE A 425 5.17 -10.98 4.64
C PHE A 425 4.20 -9.94 5.20
N SER A 426 2.92 -10.20 5.04
CA SER A 426 1.85 -9.30 5.49
C SER A 426 0.99 -9.98 6.55
N ILE A 427 0.68 -9.25 7.61
CA ILE A 427 -0.21 -9.69 8.69
C ILE A 427 -1.30 -8.64 8.85
N GLY A 428 -2.57 -9.07 8.84
CA GLY A 428 -3.72 -8.21 9.05
C GLY A 428 -4.64 -8.80 10.13
N VAL A 429 -5.11 -7.97 11.02
CA VAL A 429 -6.08 -8.36 12.05
C VAL A 429 -7.36 -7.57 11.81
N SER A 430 -8.42 -8.29 11.42
CA SER A 430 -9.75 -7.72 11.21
C SER A 430 -10.66 -8.12 12.37
N MET A 431 -11.15 -7.14 13.12
CA MET A 431 -12.07 -7.32 14.24
C MET A 431 -13.47 -6.88 13.80
N ASN A 432 -14.40 -7.82 13.79
CA ASN A 432 -15.80 -7.57 13.46
C ASN A 432 -16.63 -7.51 14.74
N ALA A 433 -17.39 -6.43 14.90
CA ALA A 433 -18.26 -6.21 16.06
C ALA A 433 -19.58 -5.57 15.64
N ARG A 434 -20.61 -5.78 16.45
CA ARG A 434 -21.91 -5.12 16.28
C ARG A 434 -21.96 -3.89 17.17
N TRP A 435 -21.70 -2.72 16.63
CA TRP A 435 -21.84 -1.46 17.35
C TRP A 435 -23.26 -0.89 17.15
N PHE A 436 -23.63 0.05 18.02
CA PHE A 436 -24.92 0.78 17.97
C PHE A 436 -26.16 -0.09 18.15
N GLN A 437 -26.03 -1.27 18.73
CA GLN A 437 -27.20 -2.07 19.16
C GLN A 437 -27.51 -1.76 20.63
N LYS A 438 -28.74 -1.31 20.90
CA LYS A 438 -29.21 -1.19 22.29
C LYS A 438 -29.21 -2.56 22.94
N PRO A 439 -28.58 -2.75 24.12
CA PRO A 439 -28.69 -4.00 24.85
C PRO A 439 -30.19 -4.21 25.18
N LYS A 440 -30.70 -5.40 24.88
CA LYS A 440 -32.00 -5.82 25.39
C LYS A 440 -31.78 -6.22 26.82
N TYR A 441 -32.27 -5.43 27.74
CA TYR A 441 -32.47 -5.85 29.14
C TYR A 441 -33.66 -6.80 29.12
N ASN A 442 -33.45 -8.06 29.47
CA ASN A 442 -34.52 -9.02 29.79
C ASN A 442 -34.85 -8.88 31.24
#